data_d80523143bd3b6e58be96f56cdc90c61
#
_entry.id   d80523143bd3b6e58be96f56cdc90c61
#
_cell.length_a   1.000
_cell.length_b   1.000
_cell.length_c   1.000
_cell.angle_alpha   90.00
_cell.angle_beta   90.00
_cell.angle_gamma   90.00
#
_symmetry.space_group_name_H-M   'P 1'
#
loop_
_entity.id
_entity.type
_entity.pdbx_description
1 polymer ?
#
loop_
_entity_poly.entity_id
_entity_poly.type
_entity_poly.pdbx_seq_one_letter_code
_entity_poly.pdbx_strand_id
1 'polypeptide(L)'
;MVLALSDLTLALPQSQQSAEFNHQSLYVRNVQKTAAFYETVLGLKRIQDPFKDDLHVWFRVGEHSQLHITGGATEVAPENIRDHMAFKVPSVQEFVTRLGQLKIDYFNLLHELGKIAVRVDGVKQVYLQDPDGYWIEVNEDRY
;
A
#
# COMPACT_ATOMS: atom_id res chain seq x y z
N MET A 1 21.47 14.22 -54.25
CA MET A 1 20.88 12.87 -54.06
C MET A 1 20.60 12.76 -52.54
N VAL A 2 19.34 13.00 -52.15
CA VAL A 2 18.91 12.96 -50.72
C VAL A 2 18.36 11.57 -50.50
N LEU A 3 19.03 10.80 -49.64
CA LEU A 3 18.54 9.50 -49.17
C LEU A 3 17.42 9.75 -48.16
N ALA A 4 16.19 9.35 -48.50
CA ALA A 4 15.09 9.31 -47.58
C ALA A 4 15.33 8.20 -46.57
N LEU A 5 15.50 8.57 -45.29
CA LEU A 5 15.40 7.65 -44.17
C LEU A 5 13.93 7.22 -44.03
N SER A 6 13.63 5.99 -44.45
CA SER A 6 12.35 5.38 -44.15
C SER A 6 12.24 5.09 -42.68
N ASP A 7 11.34 5.76 -42.00
CA ASP A 7 10.98 5.46 -40.59
C ASP A 7 10.44 4.02 -40.54
N LEU A 8 11.28 3.15 -39.97
CA LEU A 8 10.87 1.79 -39.64
C LEU A 8 10.08 1.84 -38.33
N THR A 9 8.78 2.15 -38.41
CA THR A 9 7.87 1.96 -37.29
C THR A 9 7.71 0.46 -37.06
N LEU A 10 8.42 -0.08 -36.08
CA LEU A 10 8.18 -1.40 -35.55
C LEU A 10 6.77 -1.40 -34.92
N ALA A 11 5.79 -1.91 -35.67
CA ALA A 11 4.48 -2.20 -35.11
C ALA A 11 4.64 -3.32 -34.09
N LEU A 12 4.45 -3.00 -32.81
CA LEU A 12 4.36 -4.01 -31.76
C LEU A 12 3.18 -4.95 -32.05
N PRO A 13 3.32 -6.24 -31.81
CA PRO A 13 2.22 -7.18 -32.04
C PRO A 13 1.00 -6.78 -31.20
N GLN A 14 -0.19 -6.78 -31.79
CA GLN A 14 -1.48 -6.33 -31.25
C GLN A 14 -1.99 -7.13 -30.02
N SER A 15 -1.19 -8.02 -29.42
CA SER A 15 -1.60 -8.88 -28.31
C SER A 15 -0.74 -8.74 -27.05
N GLN A 16 0.01 -7.65 -26.90
CA GLN A 16 0.76 -7.46 -25.66
C GLN A 16 -0.21 -6.93 -24.58
N GLN A 17 -0.76 -7.85 -23.79
CA GLN A 17 -1.51 -7.50 -22.58
C GLN A 17 -0.58 -6.73 -21.64
N SER A 18 -1.04 -5.60 -21.11
CA SER A 18 -0.32 -4.89 -20.06
C SER A 18 -0.23 -5.76 -18.80
N ALA A 19 0.89 -5.69 -18.07
CA ALA A 19 0.99 -6.32 -16.78
C ALA A 19 -0.01 -5.68 -15.80
N GLU A 20 -0.62 -6.51 -14.97
CA GLU A 20 -1.53 -6.07 -13.90
C GLU A 20 -0.84 -6.21 -12.55
N PHE A 21 -1.16 -5.28 -11.62
CA PHE A 21 -0.65 -5.39 -10.26
C PHE A 21 -1.30 -6.59 -9.56
N ASN A 22 -0.47 -7.51 -9.05
CA ASN A 22 -0.93 -8.73 -8.43
C ASN A 22 -0.90 -8.65 -6.90
N HIS A 23 0.28 -8.36 -6.32
CA HIS A 23 0.41 -8.27 -4.86
C HIS A 23 1.58 -7.40 -4.44
N GLN A 24 1.53 -6.95 -3.18
CA GLN A 24 2.65 -6.41 -2.43
C GLN A 24 3.04 -7.42 -1.35
N SER A 25 4.33 -7.66 -1.15
CA SER A 25 4.83 -8.46 -0.03
C SER A 25 5.58 -7.58 0.97
N LEU A 26 5.33 -7.83 2.27
CA LEU A 26 6.05 -7.21 3.38
C LEU A 26 6.79 -8.29 4.16
N TYR A 27 8.09 -8.07 4.39
CA TYR A 27 8.91 -8.95 5.21
C TYR A 27 9.01 -8.38 6.62
N VAL A 28 8.43 -9.09 7.62
CA VAL A 28 8.16 -8.53 8.95
C VAL A 28 8.77 -9.39 10.06
N ARG A 29 9.00 -8.75 11.22
CA ARG A 29 9.55 -9.42 12.39
C ARG A 29 8.52 -10.30 13.12
N ASN A 30 7.27 -9.87 13.14
CA ASN A 30 6.19 -10.60 13.81
C ASN A 30 4.92 -10.59 12.95
N VAL A 31 4.68 -11.71 12.27
CA VAL A 31 3.55 -11.88 11.34
C VAL A 31 2.22 -11.61 12.00
N GLN A 32 1.98 -12.16 13.20
CA GLN A 32 0.68 -12.04 13.85
C GLN A 32 0.40 -10.62 14.35
N LYS A 33 1.43 -9.92 14.84
CA LYS A 33 1.31 -8.51 15.25
C LYS A 33 1.00 -7.62 14.05
N THR A 34 1.71 -7.82 12.95
CA THR A 34 1.51 -7.04 11.72
C THR A 34 0.17 -7.37 11.09
N ALA A 35 -0.20 -8.66 11.01
CA ALA A 35 -1.51 -9.06 10.50
C ALA A 35 -2.66 -8.46 11.31
N ALA A 36 -2.59 -8.50 12.65
CA ALA A 36 -3.59 -7.90 13.52
C ALA A 36 -3.72 -6.38 13.30
N PHE A 37 -2.62 -5.70 13.02
CA PHE A 37 -2.65 -4.27 12.66
C PHE A 37 -3.46 -4.04 11.37
N TYR A 38 -3.18 -4.75 10.29
CA TYR A 38 -3.89 -4.61 9.02
C TYR A 38 -5.38 -4.97 9.13
N GLU A 39 -5.73 -5.96 9.94
CA GLU A 39 -7.13 -6.30 10.25
C GLU A 39 -7.84 -5.20 11.04
N THR A 40 -7.19 -4.72 12.10
CA THR A 40 -7.83 -3.78 13.04
C THR A 40 -7.88 -2.37 12.48
N VAL A 41 -6.79 -1.90 11.85
CA VAL A 41 -6.65 -0.51 11.39
C VAL A 41 -7.30 -0.31 10.03
N LEU A 42 -7.01 -1.19 9.08
CA LEU A 42 -7.49 -1.05 7.69
C LEU A 42 -8.71 -1.94 7.39
N GLY A 43 -9.08 -2.85 8.30
CA GLY A 43 -10.23 -3.73 8.10
C GLY A 43 -10.00 -4.80 7.02
N LEU A 44 -8.74 -5.13 6.72
CA LEU A 44 -8.43 -6.13 5.70
C LEU A 44 -8.87 -7.52 6.16
N LYS A 45 -9.27 -8.35 5.20
CA LYS A 45 -9.70 -9.71 5.47
C LYS A 45 -8.68 -10.71 4.99
N ARG A 46 -8.29 -11.64 5.88
CA ARG A 46 -7.41 -12.75 5.52
C ARG A 46 -8.04 -13.60 4.42
N ILE A 47 -7.18 -14.07 3.55
CA ILE A 47 -7.49 -15.11 2.59
C ILE A 47 -6.60 -16.33 2.86
N GLN A 48 -6.95 -17.46 2.26
CA GLN A 48 -6.16 -18.67 2.40
C GLN A 48 -4.81 -18.48 1.71
N ASP A 49 -3.73 -18.68 2.47
CA ASP A 49 -2.38 -18.80 1.93
C ASP A 49 -2.07 -20.27 1.61
N PRO A 50 -1.18 -20.55 0.65
CA PRO A 50 -0.86 -21.90 0.25
C PRO A 50 0.14 -22.62 1.18
N PHE A 51 0.88 -21.87 2.04
CA PHE A 51 1.96 -22.42 2.86
C PHE A 51 1.44 -23.12 4.11
N LYS A 52 0.35 -22.63 4.70
CA LYS A 52 -0.29 -23.20 5.90
C LYS A 52 0.67 -23.32 7.08
N ASP A 53 1.47 -22.29 7.29
CA ASP A 53 2.45 -22.17 8.37
C ASP A 53 2.20 -20.89 9.19
N ASP A 54 3.05 -20.62 10.19
CA ASP A 54 2.95 -19.45 11.05
C ASP A 54 3.73 -18.24 10.51
N LEU A 55 4.36 -18.39 9.33
CA LEU A 55 5.21 -17.35 8.73
C LEU A 55 4.53 -16.57 7.61
N HIS A 56 3.32 -16.97 7.22
CA HIS A 56 2.60 -16.30 6.14
C HIS A 56 1.19 -15.93 6.56
N VAL A 57 0.76 -14.73 6.19
CA VAL A 57 -0.63 -14.28 6.25
C VAL A 57 -0.92 -13.46 5.01
N TRP A 58 -1.96 -13.83 4.29
CA TRP A 58 -2.37 -13.13 3.08
C TRP A 58 -3.69 -12.41 3.28
N PHE A 59 -3.80 -11.23 2.67
CA PHE A 59 -5.00 -10.40 2.67
C PHE A 59 -5.48 -10.12 1.26
N ARG A 60 -6.79 -10.02 1.09
CA ARG A 60 -7.36 -9.43 -0.11
C ARG A 60 -7.29 -7.90 -0.02
N VAL A 61 -6.78 -7.28 -1.09
CA VAL A 61 -6.71 -5.84 -1.25
C VAL A 61 -7.37 -5.48 -2.58
N GLY A 62 -8.60 -4.97 -2.53
CA GLY A 62 -9.37 -4.75 -3.76
C GLY A 62 -9.85 -6.05 -4.41
N GLU A 63 -10.17 -5.98 -5.69
CA GLU A 63 -10.78 -7.09 -6.43
C GLU A 63 -9.76 -8.14 -6.89
N HIS A 64 -8.59 -7.70 -7.37
CA HIS A 64 -7.60 -8.55 -8.02
C HIS A 64 -6.21 -8.50 -7.39
N SER A 65 -6.06 -7.83 -6.23
CA SER A 65 -4.76 -7.64 -5.60
C SER A 65 -4.73 -8.20 -4.18
N GLN A 66 -3.52 -8.50 -3.71
CA GLN A 66 -3.28 -9.09 -2.40
C GLN A 66 -2.16 -8.35 -1.67
N LEU A 67 -2.16 -8.46 -0.34
CA LEU A 67 -1.05 -8.11 0.53
C LEU A 67 -0.57 -9.38 1.21
N HIS A 68 0.70 -9.70 1.04
CA HIS A 68 1.35 -10.85 1.66
C HIS A 68 2.24 -10.37 2.80
N ILE A 69 1.98 -10.87 4.00
CA ILE A 69 2.84 -10.67 5.16
C ILE A 69 3.68 -11.93 5.31
N THR A 70 5.01 -11.77 5.25
CA THR A 70 5.98 -12.87 5.39
C THR A 70 6.88 -12.60 6.58
N GLY A 71 6.97 -13.56 7.48
CA GLY A 71 7.77 -13.46 8.70
C GLY A 71 9.24 -13.83 8.49
N GLY A 72 10.04 -13.58 9.53
CA GLY A 72 11.45 -13.96 9.59
C GLY A 72 12.42 -12.79 9.47
N ALA A 73 11.94 -11.55 9.33
CA ALA A 73 12.81 -10.39 9.35
C ALA A 73 13.50 -10.23 10.72
N THR A 74 14.80 -10.03 10.70
CA THR A 74 15.58 -9.63 11.89
C THR A 74 15.69 -8.11 11.99
N GLU A 75 15.75 -7.47 10.83
CA GLU A 75 15.78 -6.01 10.68
C GLU A 75 14.82 -5.61 9.55
N VAL A 76 14.21 -4.46 9.70
CA VAL A 76 13.43 -3.84 8.62
C VAL A 76 14.19 -2.59 8.19
N ALA A 77 14.42 -2.44 6.90
CA ALA A 77 15.08 -1.25 6.39
C ALA A 77 14.22 -0.01 6.67
N PRO A 78 14.83 1.11 7.12
CA PRO A 78 14.11 2.36 7.27
C PRO A 78 13.47 2.76 5.94
N GLU A 79 12.16 2.90 5.91
CA GLU A 79 11.45 3.31 4.71
C GLU A 79 11.22 4.83 4.69
N ASN A 80 11.29 5.39 3.51
CA ASN A 80 10.94 6.78 3.28
C ASN A 80 9.40 6.87 3.20
N ILE A 81 8.81 7.88 3.83
CA ILE A 81 7.36 8.14 3.75
C ILE A 81 6.84 8.26 2.30
N ARG A 82 7.73 8.54 1.34
CA ARG A 82 7.38 8.60 -0.09
C ARG A 82 7.32 7.23 -0.75
N ASP A 83 7.89 6.20 -0.12
CA ASP A 83 7.78 4.80 -0.52
C ASP A 83 6.70 4.14 0.35
N HIS A 84 5.47 4.17 -0.10
CA HIS A 84 4.33 3.71 0.68
C HIS A 84 3.33 2.91 -0.18
N MET A 85 2.56 2.08 0.49
CA MET A 85 1.32 1.55 -0.06
C MET A 85 0.20 2.54 0.22
N ALA A 86 -0.72 2.71 -0.73
CA ALA A 86 -1.89 3.55 -0.54
C ALA A 86 -3.18 2.74 -0.47
N PHE A 87 -4.03 3.10 0.50
CA PHE A 87 -5.37 2.55 0.65
C PHE A 87 -6.42 3.66 0.59
N LYS A 88 -7.55 3.35 -0.04
CA LYS A 88 -8.67 4.27 -0.14
C LYS A 88 -9.70 4.01 0.95
N VAL A 89 -10.21 5.08 1.56
CA VAL A 89 -11.32 5.05 2.51
C VAL A 89 -12.44 6.01 2.08
N PRO A 90 -13.69 5.81 2.51
CA PRO A 90 -14.76 6.73 2.20
C PRO A 90 -14.57 8.14 2.79
N SER A 91 -13.94 8.25 3.96
CA SER A 91 -13.68 9.50 4.67
C SER A 91 -12.39 9.42 5.49
N VAL A 92 -11.43 10.25 5.16
CA VAL A 92 -10.20 10.40 5.94
C VAL A 92 -10.50 10.95 7.33
N GLN A 93 -11.50 11.84 7.48
CA GLN A 93 -11.88 12.38 8.78
C GLN A 93 -12.41 11.30 9.74
N GLU A 94 -13.23 10.38 9.26
CA GLU A 94 -13.72 9.25 10.06
C GLU A 94 -12.58 8.28 10.38
N PHE A 95 -11.70 8.06 9.43
CA PHE A 95 -10.54 7.20 9.61
C PHE A 95 -9.61 7.70 10.71
N VAL A 96 -9.25 9.00 10.73
CA VAL A 96 -8.39 9.56 11.78
C VAL A 96 -9.08 9.58 13.16
N THR A 97 -10.40 9.74 13.20
CA THR A 97 -11.17 9.59 14.44
C THR A 97 -11.00 8.18 15.03
N ARG A 98 -11.07 7.15 14.17
CA ARG A 98 -10.82 5.77 14.57
C ARG A 98 -9.37 5.53 14.99
N LEU A 99 -8.39 6.10 14.29
CA LEU A 99 -6.98 6.03 14.70
C LEU A 99 -6.78 6.59 16.12
N GLY A 100 -7.44 7.70 16.45
CA GLY A 100 -7.41 8.29 17.79
C GLY A 100 -7.95 7.32 18.86
N GLN A 101 -9.06 6.60 18.57
CA GLN A 101 -9.63 5.57 19.47
C GLN A 101 -8.64 4.40 19.67
N LEU A 102 -7.92 4.03 18.62
CA LEU A 102 -6.92 2.96 18.63
C LEU A 102 -5.56 3.41 19.16
N LYS A 103 -5.38 4.70 19.45
CA LYS A 103 -4.12 5.33 19.88
C LYS A 103 -2.99 5.11 18.87
N ILE A 104 -3.31 5.24 17.59
CA ILE A 104 -2.36 5.12 16.49
C ILE A 104 -2.05 6.51 15.96
N ASP A 105 -0.77 6.84 15.92
CA ASP A 105 -0.28 8.09 15.36
C ASP A 105 -0.42 8.13 13.84
N TYR A 106 -0.73 9.32 13.32
CA TYR A 106 -0.73 9.58 11.89
C TYR A 106 -0.08 10.94 11.59
N PHE A 107 0.34 11.11 10.36
CA PHE A 107 1.15 12.24 9.92
C PHE A 107 0.67 12.75 8.57
N ASN A 108 1.08 13.96 8.22
CA ASN A 108 1.08 14.39 6.82
C ASN A 108 2.42 14.06 6.14
N LEU A 109 2.55 14.37 4.85
CA LEU A 109 3.78 14.11 4.08
C LEU A 109 5.01 14.86 4.59
N LEU A 110 4.82 15.91 5.42
CA LEU A 110 5.89 16.69 6.05
C LEU A 110 6.28 16.13 7.44
N HIS A 111 5.80 14.94 7.81
CA HIS A 111 5.99 14.33 9.12
C HIS A 111 5.40 15.12 10.30
N GLU A 112 4.39 15.94 10.06
CA GLU A 112 3.68 16.64 11.13
C GLU A 112 2.63 15.72 11.74
N LEU A 113 2.79 15.42 13.04
CA LEU A 113 1.91 14.54 13.81
C LEU A 113 0.48 15.09 13.88
N GLY A 114 -0.51 14.23 13.66
CA GLY A 114 -1.92 14.55 13.78
C GLY A 114 -2.45 15.51 12.71
N LYS A 115 -1.74 15.66 11.60
CA LYS A 115 -2.14 16.55 10.49
C LYS A 115 -2.66 15.77 9.30
N ILE A 116 -3.81 16.20 8.78
CA ILE A 116 -4.35 15.76 7.50
C ILE A 116 -3.75 16.65 6.42
N ALA A 117 -3.22 16.07 5.35
CA ALA A 117 -2.83 16.78 4.14
C ALA A 117 -4.01 16.88 3.18
N VAL A 118 -4.05 17.98 2.42
CA VAL A 118 -4.95 18.13 1.28
C VAL A 118 -4.11 18.25 0.03
N ARG A 119 -4.28 17.31 -0.89
CA ARG A 119 -3.61 17.28 -2.19
C ARG A 119 -4.13 18.41 -3.08
N VAL A 120 -3.38 18.82 -4.10
CA VAL A 120 -3.73 19.96 -4.98
C VAL A 120 -5.08 19.79 -5.69
N ASP A 121 -5.56 18.56 -5.85
CA ASP A 121 -6.87 18.21 -6.40
C ASP A 121 -7.98 18.10 -5.34
N GLY A 122 -7.69 18.44 -4.08
CA GLY A 122 -8.63 18.47 -2.96
C GLY A 122 -8.76 17.15 -2.19
N VAL A 123 -8.08 16.09 -2.62
CA VAL A 123 -8.11 14.80 -1.92
C VAL A 123 -7.39 14.91 -0.59
N LYS A 124 -8.07 14.50 0.49
CA LYS A 124 -7.45 14.40 1.81
C LYS A 124 -6.69 13.10 1.94
N GLN A 125 -5.56 13.17 2.66
CA GLN A 125 -4.70 12.02 2.88
C GLN A 125 -3.95 12.13 4.21
N VAL A 126 -3.62 10.98 4.78
CA VAL A 126 -2.78 10.82 5.97
C VAL A 126 -1.82 9.67 5.78
N TYR A 127 -0.77 9.67 6.57
CA TYR A 127 0.27 8.64 6.58
C TYR A 127 0.40 8.05 7.97
N LEU A 128 0.57 6.74 8.06
CA LEU A 128 0.85 6.03 9.29
C LEU A 128 1.84 4.91 9.03
N GLN A 129 2.42 4.36 10.10
CA GLN A 129 3.33 3.22 9.98
C GLN A 129 2.71 1.97 10.58
N ASP A 130 3.02 0.85 9.96
CA ASP A 130 2.74 -0.46 10.53
C ASP A 130 3.72 -0.80 11.68
N PRO A 131 3.56 -1.94 12.38
CA PRO A 131 4.44 -2.32 13.50
C PRO A 131 5.92 -2.52 13.15
N ASP A 132 6.26 -2.68 11.87
CA ASP A 132 7.62 -2.83 11.38
C ASP A 132 8.19 -1.54 10.75
N GLY A 133 7.37 -0.48 10.64
CA GLY A 133 7.77 0.83 10.14
C GLY A 133 7.45 1.07 8.66
N TYR A 134 6.77 0.15 7.99
CA TYR A 134 6.30 0.36 6.61
C TYR A 134 5.29 1.48 6.56
N TRP A 135 5.50 2.44 5.65
CA TRP A 135 4.59 3.56 5.47
C TRP A 135 3.35 3.18 4.68
N ILE A 136 2.23 3.70 5.13
CA ILE A 136 0.91 3.52 4.55
C ILE A 136 0.30 4.89 4.34
N GLU A 137 -0.10 5.20 3.12
CA GLU A 137 -0.99 6.32 2.83
C GLU A 137 -2.44 5.86 2.93
N VAL A 138 -3.29 6.66 3.54
CA VAL A 138 -4.74 6.49 3.49
C VAL A 138 -5.36 7.77 2.96
N ASN A 139 -6.12 7.65 1.87
CA ASN A 139 -6.73 8.78 1.18
C ASN A 139 -8.22 8.53 0.88
N GLU A 140 -8.93 9.60 0.49
CA GLU A 140 -10.36 9.55 0.09
C GLU A 140 -10.56 9.79 -1.41
N ASP A 141 -9.60 9.30 -2.22
CA ASP A 141 -9.67 9.40 -3.68
C ASP A 141 -10.90 8.65 -4.23
N ARG A 142 -11.40 9.09 -5.39
CA ARG A 142 -12.68 8.58 -5.94
C ARG A 142 -12.55 7.86 -7.29
N TYR A 143 -11.34 7.68 -7.81
CA TYR A 143 -11.16 6.88 -9.03
C TYR A 143 -11.04 5.37 -8.76
#